data_82d33f4d8bfda9ca0438276e3044470b
#
_entry.id   82d33f4d8bfda9ca0438276e3044470b
#
_cell.length_a   1.000
_cell.length_b   1.000
_cell.length_c   1.000
_cell.angle_alpha   90.00
_cell.angle_beta   90.00
_cell.angle_gamma   90.00
#
_symmetry.space_group_name_H-M   'P 1'
#
loop_
_entity.id
_entity.type
_entity.pdbx_description
1 polymer ?
#
loop_
_entity_poly.entity_id
_entity_poly.type
_entity_poly.pdbx_seq_one_letter_code
_entity_poly.pdbx_strand_id
1 'polypeptide(L)'
;MTRLRDWSGLLLLLWLFCTSPAAAGEEYFARYALPRNAASVDIGVQPLGFPAAMIGALVQRDRILKRRLEELGQPLATFAFRRGSDMLDLLADDRLEAGLLGDLPTILLAARTDVAIAGLTKRSATALVARQEGLLANLQGKRLAYVPDSSAHYTLLQALASVGLSEQDVTLVPLAIDEMPAALAQGRIDGFAAWEPAPTIALASLPQARIVFRGPSSDYLVLTRRFVKRHPEAARHLVAALIRALEWMRQNRKNIESAVRWAMHDGSAFSGQAPALTLAQAVTIARREIIEVPAAPAIPAAIGDRQPLLGEFNFLQRLGKLPANTSWERLAMAFAYDGLQQVSAAPARYRPYVFDYEP
;
A
#
# COMPACT_ATOMS: atom_id res chain seq x y z
N MET A 1 2.41 -51.31 -62.80
CA MET A 1 2.42 -51.76 -61.39
C MET A 1 3.40 -50.88 -60.65
N THR A 2 2.93 -49.85 -60.04
CA THR A 2 3.78 -49.00 -59.14
C THR A 2 2.87 -48.40 -58.06
N ARG A 3 3.16 -48.74 -56.80
CA ARG A 3 2.36 -48.40 -55.62
C ARG A 3 2.66 -46.92 -55.21
N LEU A 4 1.62 -46.14 -55.05
CA LEU A 4 1.65 -44.87 -54.36
C LEU A 4 1.70 -45.11 -52.85
N ARG A 5 2.63 -44.41 -52.17
CA ARG A 5 2.77 -44.38 -50.73
C ARG A 5 2.22 -43.03 -50.24
N ASP A 6 1.09 -43.11 -49.52
CA ASP A 6 0.51 -41.97 -48.82
C ASP A 6 1.36 -41.56 -47.63
N TRP A 7 1.70 -40.28 -47.55
CA TRP A 7 2.27 -39.63 -46.40
C TRP A 7 1.21 -38.68 -45.83
N SER A 8 0.53 -39.16 -44.79
CA SER A 8 -0.35 -38.31 -43.95
C SER A 8 0.54 -37.58 -42.95
N GLY A 9 0.87 -36.34 -43.23
CA GLY A 9 1.57 -35.47 -42.30
C GLY A 9 0.62 -34.96 -41.18
N LEU A 10 0.87 -35.38 -39.95
CA LEU A 10 0.17 -34.93 -38.75
C LEU A 10 0.71 -33.53 -38.40
N LEU A 11 -0.07 -32.47 -38.70
CA LEU A 11 0.17 -31.10 -38.26
C LEU A 11 -0.29 -30.99 -36.78
N LEU A 12 0.65 -31.07 -35.86
CA LEU A 12 0.44 -30.71 -34.44
C LEU A 12 0.39 -29.16 -34.36
N LEU A 13 -0.81 -28.61 -34.26
CA LEU A 13 -1.03 -27.21 -33.87
C LEU A 13 -0.72 -27.05 -32.39
N LEU A 14 0.47 -26.54 -32.08
CA LEU A 14 0.80 -25.99 -30.76
C LEU A 14 0.00 -24.71 -30.54
N TRP A 15 -1.09 -24.78 -29.78
CA TRP A 15 -1.74 -23.62 -29.23
C TRP A 15 -0.88 -23.06 -28.09
N LEU A 16 -0.07 -22.05 -28.40
CA LEU A 16 0.53 -21.17 -27.39
C LEU A 16 -0.61 -20.35 -26.78
N PHE A 17 -1.04 -20.74 -25.58
CA PHE A 17 -1.85 -19.88 -24.75
C PHE A 17 -0.99 -18.69 -24.28
N CYS A 18 -0.97 -17.62 -25.08
CA CYS A 18 -0.62 -16.31 -24.58
C CYS A 18 -1.74 -15.86 -23.63
N THR A 19 -1.60 -16.12 -22.33
CA THR A 19 -2.45 -15.50 -21.31
C THR A 19 -2.20 -14.00 -21.34
N SER A 20 -3.20 -13.24 -21.79
CA SER A 20 -3.16 -11.79 -21.76
C SER A 20 -2.98 -11.30 -20.33
N PRO A 21 -2.17 -10.23 -20.07
CA PRO A 21 -2.02 -9.66 -18.72
C PRO A 21 -3.36 -9.26 -18.05
N ALA A 22 -4.42 -9.01 -18.83
CA ALA A 22 -5.76 -8.76 -18.35
C ALA A 22 -6.39 -9.98 -17.66
N ALA A 23 -6.18 -11.21 -18.16
CA ALA A 23 -6.70 -12.42 -17.55
C ALA A 23 -6.06 -12.72 -16.19
N ALA A 24 -4.76 -12.42 -16.03
CA ALA A 24 -4.07 -12.54 -14.74
C ALA A 24 -4.61 -11.53 -13.70
N GLY A 25 -5.08 -10.35 -14.14
CA GLY A 25 -5.70 -9.35 -13.29
C GLY A 25 -7.10 -9.75 -12.80
N GLU A 26 -7.93 -10.33 -13.68
CA GLU A 26 -9.26 -10.83 -13.30
C GLU A 26 -9.18 -12.00 -12.32
N GLU A 27 -8.25 -12.93 -12.53
CA GLU A 27 -8.04 -14.08 -11.64
C GLU A 27 -7.56 -13.63 -10.24
N TYR A 28 -6.74 -12.57 -10.15
CA TYR A 28 -6.31 -11.99 -8.88
C TYR A 28 -7.48 -11.44 -8.06
N PHE A 29 -8.40 -10.73 -8.68
CA PHE A 29 -9.58 -10.17 -7.99
C PHE A 29 -10.67 -11.22 -7.71
N ALA A 30 -10.86 -12.19 -8.59
CA ALA A 30 -11.87 -13.24 -8.45
C ALA A 30 -11.67 -14.10 -7.19
N ARG A 31 -10.41 -14.27 -6.73
CA ARG A 31 -10.12 -15.05 -5.51
C ARG A 31 -10.59 -14.37 -4.22
N TYR A 32 -10.91 -13.08 -4.24
CA TYR A 32 -11.46 -12.32 -3.11
C TYR A 32 -12.97 -12.14 -3.25
N ALA A 33 -13.72 -13.22 -3.33
CA ALA A 33 -15.17 -13.20 -3.30
C ALA A 33 -15.70 -12.83 -1.90
N LEU A 34 -15.40 -11.61 -1.44
CA LEU A 34 -15.76 -11.12 -0.12
C LEU A 34 -17.25 -10.77 -0.08
N PRO A 35 -18.04 -11.38 0.84
CA PRO A 35 -19.45 -11.05 0.99
C PRO A 35 -19.64 -9.71 1.69
N ARG A 36 -20.70 -9.00 1.37
CA ARG A 36 -21.16 -7.87 2.20
C ARG A 36 -21.63 -8.44 3.55
N ASN A 37 -21.32 -7.77 4.64
CA ASN A 37 -21.68 -8.18 6.01
C ASN A 37 -21.10 -9.56 6.39
N ALA A 38 -19.82 -9.75 6.19
CA ALA A 38 -19.11 -10.89 6.77
C ALA A 38 -19.33 -10.95 8.29
N ALA A 39 -19.30 -12.17 8.85
CA ALA A 39 -19.29 -12.33 10.31
C ALA A 39 -17.93 -12.01 10.92
N SER A 40 -16.91 -11.78 10.10
CA SER A 40 -15.53 -11.42 10.43
C SER A 40 -15.28 -9.93 10.29
N VAL A 41 -14.19 -9.45 10.88
CA VAL A 41 -13.58 -8.16 10.56
C VAL A 41 -12.55 -8.39 9.46
N ASP A 42 -12.89 -8.00 8.25
CA ASP A 42 -12.10 -8.25 7.05
C ASP A 42 -11.20 -7.03 6.74
N ILE A 43 -9.88 -7.24 6.77
CA ILE A 43 -8.89 -6.17 6.61
C ILE A 43 -8.03 -6.39 5.38
N GLY A 44 -7.93 -5.36 4.53
CA GLY A 44 -6.99 -5.34 3.42
C GLY A 44 -5.59 -4.90 3.85
N VAL A 45 -4.56 -5.69 3.50
CA VAL A 45 -3.15 -5.43 3.81
C VAL A 45 -2.29 -5.44 2.54
N GLN A 46 -1.13 -4.78 2.59
CA GLN A 46 -0.20 -4.66 1.45
C GLN A 46 1.17 -5.27 1.81
N PRO A 47 1.41 -6.56 1.53
CA PRO A 47 2.63 -7.25 1.97
C PRO A 47 3.90 -6.88 1.18
N LEU A 48 3.79 -6.10 0.09
CA LEU A 48 4.92 -5.76 -0.80
C LEU A 48 5.50 -4.35 -0.55
N GLY A 49 4.98 -3.59 0.43
CA GLY A 49 5.42 -2.22 0.69
C GLY A 49 5.76 -1.97 2.16
N PHE A 50 6.86 -1.28 2.44
CA PHE A 50 7.25 -0.90 3.80
C PHE A 50 6.77 0.52 4.14
N PRO A 51 6.29 0.79 5.36
CA PRO A 51 6.15 -0.12 6.50
C PRO A 51 4.81 -0.88 6.57
N ALA A 52 3.88 -0.67 5.62
CA ALA A 52 2.54 -1.28 5.64
C ALA A 52 2.58 -2.81 5.78
N ALA A 53 3.55 -3.47 5.11
CA ALA A 53 3.76 -4.91 5.22
C ALA A 53 4.05 -5.36 6.66
N MET A 54 4.88 -4.62 7.40
CA MET A 54 5.19 -4.94 8.79
C MET A 54 3.99 -4.75 9.71
N ILE A 55 3.25 -3.67 9.50
CA ILE A 55 2.03 -3.39 10.29
C ILE A 55 0.97 -4.47 10.00
N GLY A 56 0.78 -4.83 8.73
CA GLY A 56 -0.10 -5.93 8.34
C GLY A 56 0.30 -7.26 8.98
N ALA A 57 1.59 -7.60 8.93
CA ALA A 57 2.14 -8.80 9.55
C ALA A 57 1.93 -8.84 11.07
N LEU A 58 2.07 -7.69 11.75
CA LEU A 58 1.82 -7.58 13.18
C LEU A 58 0.32 -7.67 13.52
N VAL A 59 -0.55 -7.02 12.77
CA VAL A 59 -2.01 -7.11 12.97
C VAL A 59 -2.48 -8.56 12.83
N GLN A 60 -1.98 -9.30 11.83
CA GLN A 60 -2.29 -10.73 11.64
C GLN A 60 -1.85 -11.60 12.82
N ARG A 61 -0.78 -11.24 13.51
CA ARG A 61 -0.16 -12.02 14.60
C ARG A 61 -0.52 -11.53 16.01
N ASP A 62 -1.33 -10.47 16.11
CA ASP A 62 -1.73 -9.87 17.39
C ASP A 62 -2.78 -10.76 18.08
N ARG A 63 -2.33 -11.59 19.05
CA ARG A 63 -3.21 -12.47 19.84
C ARG A 63 -4.21 -11.71 20.68
N ILE A 64 -3.86 -10.49 21.12
CA ILE A 64 -4.78 -9.65 21.91
C ILE A 64 -5.93 -9.20 21.00
N LEU A 65 -5.62 -8.74 19.79
CA LEU A 65 -6.64 -8.36 18.82
C LEU A 65 -7.55 -9.54 18.47
N LYS A 66 -6.96 -10.67 18.05
CA LYS A 66 -7.71 -11.88 17.66
C LYS A 66 -8.69 -12.30 18.75
N ARG A 67 -8.21 -12.47 19.98
CA ARG A 67 -9.04 -12.87 21.12
C ARG A 67 -10.17 -11.89 21.38
N ARG A 68 -9.90 -10.58 21.32
CA ARG A 68 -10.94 -9.57 21.56
C ARG A 68 -12.00 -9.54 20.45
N LEU A 69 -11.60 -9.70 19.21
CA LEU A 69 -12.54 -9.79 18.11
C LEU A 69 -13.37 -11.09 18.15
N GLU A 70 -12.77 -12.22 18.54
CA GLU A 70 -13.47 -13.48 18.77
C GLU A 70 -14.51 -13.35 19.90
N GLU A 71 -14.15 -12.73 21.05
CA GLU A 71 -15.08 -12.44 22.15
C GLU A 71 -16.26 -11.57 21.74
N LEU A 72 -16.08 -10.72 20.71
CA LEU A 72 -17.13 -9.90 20.14
C LEU A 72 -17.93 -10.64 19.03
N GLY A 73 -17.61 -11.91 18.75
CA GLY A 73 -18.23 -12.69 17.68
C GLY A 73 -17.83 -12.24 16.26
N GLN A 74 -16.67 -11.59 16.13
CA GLN A 74 -16.18 -11.00 14.88
C GLN A 74 -14.71 -11.36 14.66
N PRO A 75 -14.37 -12.62 14.32
CA PRO A 75 -12.99 -13.03 14.13
C PRO A 75 -12.29 -12.20 13.06
N LEU A 76 -10.98 -12.02 13.22
CA LEU A 76 -10.14 -11.30 12.27
C LEU A 76 -9.89 -12.13 11.02
N ALA A 77 -10.10 -11.53 9.85
CA ALA A 77 -9.62 -12.05 8.57
C ALA A 77 -8.80 -10.98 7.84
N THR A 78 -7.69 -11.39 7.22
CA THR A 78 -6.81 -10.48 6.50
C THR A 78 -6.65 -10.91 5.04
N PHE A 79 -6.69 -9.93 4.13
CA PHE A 79 -6.63 -10.13 2.70
C PHE A 79 -5.48 -9.32 2.11
N ALA A 80 -4.58 -10.00 1.37
CA ALA A 80 -3.40 -9.37 0.80
C ALA A 80 -3.70 -8.76 -0.58
N PHE A 81 -3.29 -7.52 -0.79
CA PHE A 81 -3.45 -6.80 -2.06
C PHE A 81 -2.09 -6.28 -2.55
N ARG A 82 -1.92 -6.19 -3.88
CA ARG A 82 -0.69 -5.63 -4.46
C ARG A 82 -0.57 -4.13 -4.22
N ARG A 83 -1.70 -3.41 -4.19
CA ARG A 83 -1.76 -1.95 -4.04
C ARG A 83 -3.04 -1.52 -3.31
N GLY A 84 -2.99 -0.33 -2.72
CA GLY A 84 -4.12 0.22 -1.98
C GLY A 84 -5.36 0.48 -2.84
N SER A 85 -5.16 0.87 -4.10
CA SER A 85 -6.27 1.12 -5.03
C SER A 85 -7.12 -0.11 -5.33
N ASP A 86 -6.59 -1.32 -5.18
CA ASP A 86 -7.34 -2.57 -5.38
C ASP A 86 -8.40 -2.82 -4.29
N MET A 87 -8.29 -2.12 -3.15
CA MET A 87 -9.23 -2.21 -2.03
C MET A 87 -10.39 -1.21 -2.11
N LEU A 88 -10.31 -0.19 -2.98
CA LEU A 88 -11.23 0.97 -2.93
C LEU A 88 -12.69 0.56 -3.15
N ASP A 89 -12.98 -0.27 -4.14
CA ASP A 89 -14.35 -0.70 -4.42
C ASP A 89 -14.86 -1.67 -3.35
N LEU A 90 -13.99 -2.50 -2.77
CA LEU A 90 -14.34 -3.40 -1.68
C LEU A 90 -14.70 -2.64 -0.40
N LEU A 91 -13.95 -1.58 -0.08
CA LEU A 91 -14.24 -0.69 1.05
C LEU A 91 -15.49 0.16 0.79
N ALA A 92 -15.64 0.69 -0.43
CA ALA A 92 -16.82 1.48 -0.80
C ALA A 92 -18.12 0.67 -0.76
N ASP A 93 -18.03 -0.63 -1.07
CA ASP A 93 -19.14 -1.58 -1.08
C ASP A 93 -19.38 -2.29 0.27
N ASP A 94 -18.66 -1.90 1.34
CA ASP A 94 -18.68 -2.58 2.65
C ASP A 94 -18.38 -4.10 2.57
N ARG A 95 -17.44 -4.48 1.72
CA ARG A 95 -16.93 -5.86 1.56
C ARG A 95 -15.57 -6.06 2.26
N LEU A 96 -14.96 -4.99 2.69
CA LEU A 96 -13.88 -4.90 3.67
C LEU A 96 -14.30 -3.91 4.75
N GLU A 97 -13.98 -4.18 6.00
CA GLU A 97 -14.20 -3.29 7.14
C GLU A 97 -13.09 -2.26 7.29
N ALA A 98 -11.87 -2.64 6.89
CA ALA A 98 -10.68 -1.81 7.05
C ALA A 98 -9.65 -2.05 5.94
N GLY A 99 -8.75 -1.08 5.74
CA GLY A 99 -7.61 -1.20 4.85
C GLY A 99 -6.42 -0.35 5.30
N LEU A 100 -5.21 -0.84 5.01
CA LEU A 100 -3.99 -0.04 5.10
C LEU A 100 -3.77 0.61 3.73
N LEU A 101 -4.01 1.93 3.64
CA LEU A 101 -4.02 2.68 2.38
C LEU A 101 -2.97 3.81 2.40
N GLY A 102 -2.32 4.04 1.25
CA GLY A 102 -1.54 5.25 1.02
C GLY A 102 -2.43 6.51 0.94
N ASP A 103 -1.78 7.66 0.86
CA ASP A 103 -2.41 8.98 0.78
C ASP A 103 -3.38 9.11 -0.41
N LEU A 104 -2.92 8.89 -1.65
CA LEU A 104 -3.80 9.02 -2.82
C LEU A 104 -5.00 8.06 -2.77
N PRO A 105 -4.84 6.74 -2.53
CA PRO A 105 -5.99 5.86 -2.34
C PRO A 105 -6.94 6.32 -1.23
N THR A 106 -6.43 6.86 -0.12
CA THR A 106 -7.25 7.39 0.97
C THR A 106 -8.09 8.59 0.51
N ILE A 107 -7.48 9.53 -0.23
CA ILE A 107 -8.19 10.68 -0.81
C ILE A 107 -9.29 10.22 -1.78
N LEU A 108 -8.95 9.31 -2.71
CA LEU A 108 -9.88 8.79 -3.70
C LEU A 108 -11.06 8.05 -3.05
N LEU A 109 -10.81 7.29 -1.99
CA LEU A 109 -11.86 6.58 -1.26
C LEU A 109 -12.77 7.56 -0.51
N ALA A 110 -12.20 8.50 0.24
CA ALA A 110 -12.96 9.51 0.99
C ALA A 110 -13.77 10.45 0.08
N ALA A 111 -13.33 10.64 -1.17
CA ALA A 111 -14.10 11.37 -2.17
C ALA A 111 -15.37 10.62 -2.64
N ARG A 112 -15.33 9.27 -2.59
CA ARG A 112 -16.43 8.41 -3.08
C ARG A 112 -17.41 8.01 -1.99
N THR A 113 -16.92 7.70 -0.79
CA THR A 113 -17.72 7.11 0.28
C THR A 113 -17.34 7.64 1.66
N ASP A 114 -18.23 7.46 2.64
CA ASP A 114 -18.00 7.89 4.02
C ASP A 114 -17.12 6.88 4.75
N VAL A 115 -15.91 7.33 5.11
CA VAL A 115 -14.91 6.53 5.80
C VAL A 115 -14.40 7.21 7.06
N ALA A 116 -13.69 6.46 7.89
CA ALA A 116 -12.97 6.95 9.05
C ALA A 116 -11.47 6.72 8.84
N ILE A 117 -10.70 7.79 8.67
CA ILE A 117 -9.24 7.75 8.70
C ILE A 117 -8.85 7.65 10.18
N ALA A 118 -8.50 6.46 10.64
CA ALA A 118 -8.43 6.12 12.06
C ALA A 118 -7.02 6.15 12.65
N GLY A 119 -5.97 6.11 11.81
CA GLY A 119 -4.59 6.15 12.30
C GLY A 119 -3.58 6.35 11.19
N LEU A 120 -2.47 7.01 11.50
CA LEU A 120 -1.31 7.15 10.62
C LEU A 120 -0.43 5.90 10.78
N THR A 121 -0.07 5.27 9.67
CA THR A 121 0.79 4.07 9.65
C THR A 121 2.16 4.32 9.06
N LYS A 122 2.30 5.39 8.26
CA LYS A 122 3.55 5.80 7.62
C LYS A 122 3.58 7.31 7.46
N ARG A 123 4.77 7.88 7.64
CA ARG A 123 5.11 9.25 7.26
C ARG A 123 6.53 9.26 6.73
N SER A 124 6.69 9.16 5.43
CA SER A 124 7.99 9.07 4.77
C SER A 124 7.94 9.69 3.37
N ALA A 125 8.63 9.11 2.41
CA ALA A 125 8.66 9.56 1.03
C ALA A 125 8.55 8.40 0.06
N THR A 126 7.93 8.64 -1.08
CA THR A 126 8.11 7.87 -2.32
C THR A 126 9.21 8.51 -3.16
N ALA A 127 9.84 7.73 -4.02
CA ALA A 127 10.98 8.19 -4.82
C ALA A 127 10.74 7.97 -6.31
N LEU A 128 11.17 8.94 -7.14
CA LEU A 128 11.37 8.74 -8.55
C LEU A 128 12.82 8.33 -8.78
N VAL A 129 13.02 7.13 -9.28
CA VAL A 129 14.33 6.55 -9.58
C VAL A 129 14.52 6.62 -11.10
N ALA A 130 15.62 7.23 -11.55
CA ALA A 130 16.06 7.20 -12.94
C ALA A 130 17.14 6.14 -13.14
N ARG A 131 17.17 5.54 -14.32
CA ARG A 131 18.12 4.49 -14.71
C ARG A 131 19.57 4.98 -14.71
N GLN A 132 19.78 6.26 -14.96
CA GLN A 132 21.10 6.90 -14.98
C GLN A 132 21.00 8.30 -14.37
N GLU A 133 22.14 8.88 -14.02
CA GLU A 133 22.23 10.23 -13.53
C GLU A 133 21.67 11.23 -14.55
N GLY A 134 20.91 12.22 -14.09
CA GLY A 134 20.34 13.26 -14.92
C GLY A 134 19.42 14.18 -14.13
N LEU A 135 19.04 15.29 -14.78
CA LEU A 135 18.07 16.23 -14.23
C LEU A 135 16.64 15.74 -14.53
N LEU A 136 15.69 16.15 -13.70
CA LEU A 136 14.26 15.85 -13.91
C LEU A 136 13.76 16.32 -15.30
N ALA A 137 14.28 17.45 -15.81
CA ALA A 137 13.94 17.95 -17.15
C ALA A 137 14.30 16.96 -18.28
N ASN A 138 15.26 16.05 -18.06
CA ASN A 138 15.65 15.04 -19.03
C ASN A 138 14.66 13.85 -19.10
N LEU A 139 13.57 13.89 -18.33
CA LEU A 139 12.53 12.88 -18.35
C LEU A 139 11.55 13.01 -19.53
N GLN A 140 11.59 14.13 -20.27
CA GLN A 140 10.76 14.30 -21.48
C GLN A 140 10.97 13.14 -22.47
N GLY A 141 9.88 12.54 -22.94
CA GLY A 141 9.89 11.39 -23.84
C GLY A 141 10.34 10.06 -23.21
N LYS A 142 10.65 10.01 -21.91
CA LYS A 142 11.11 8.80 -21.24
C LYS A 142 9.94 7.89 -20.82
N ARG A 143 10.24 6.59 -20.74
CA ARG A 143 9.32 5.57 -20.25
C ARG A 143 9.41 5.52 -18.72
N LEU A 144 8.36 5.95 -18.04
CA LEU A 144 8.31 6.06 -16.60
C LEU A 144 7.28 5.08 -16.03
N ALA A 145 7.74 4.12 -15.24
CA ALA A 145 6.84 3.18 -14.60
C ALA A 145 6.28 3.74 -13.30
N TYR A 146 5.05 3.35 -12.99
CA TYR A 146 4.34 3.76 -11.79
C TYR A 146 3.23 2.76 -11.45
N VAL A 147 2.75 2.83 -10.20
CA VAL A 147 1.54 2.12 -9.79
C VAL A 147 0.37 3.11 -9.90
N PRO A 148 -0.62 2.88 -10.79
CA PRO A 148 -1.77 3.77 -10.92
C PRO A 148 -2.50 3.98 -9.59
N ASP A 149 -3.01 5.20 -9.37
CA ASP A 149 -3.82 5.60 -8.22
C ASP A 149 -3.16 5.32 -6.85
N SER A 150 -1.83 5.48 -6.79
CA SER A 150 -1.03 5.28 -5.59
C SER A 150 -0.23 6.53 -5.22
N SER A 151 0.35 6.54 -4.01
CA SER A 151 1.31 7.58 -3.56
C SER A 151 2.47 7.76 -4.55
N ALA A 152 2.89 6.68 -5.22
CA ALA A 152 3.93 6.76 -6.24
C ALA A 152 3.45 7.50 -7.51
N HIS A 153 2.20 7.32 -7.91
CA HIS A 153 1.59 8.10 -8.98
C HIS A 153 1.59 9.59 -8.64
N TYR A 154 1.15 9.94 -7.43
CA TYR A 154 1.20 11.32 -6.95
C TYR A 154 2.62 11.90 -6.98
N THR A 155 3.62 11.17 -6.49
CA THR A 155 5.02 11.58 -6.55
C THR A 155 5.52 11.80 -7.97
N LEU A 156 5.14 10.94 -8.92
CA LEU A 156 5.47 11.12 -10.33
C LEU A 156 4.88 12.41 -10.90
N LEU A 157 3.60 12.67 -10.63
CA LEU A 157 2.92 13.90 -11.05
C LEU A 157 3.59 15.15 -10.47
N GLN A 158 3.98 15.12 -9.19
CA GLN A 158 4.72 16.21 -8.57
C GLN A 158 6.10 16.44 -9.22
N ALA A 159 6.83 15.36 -9.48
CA ALA A 159 8.14 15.43 -10.11
C ALA A 159 8.05 16.07 -11.49
N LEU A 160 7.12 15.64 -12.32
CA LEU A 160 6.89 16.20 -13.64
C LEU A 160 6.48 17.68 -13.56
N ALA A 161 5.50 18.02 -12.74
CA ALA A 161 5.03 19.38 -12.55
C ALA A 161 6.13 20.34 -12.06
N SER A 162 7.08 19.85 -11.25
CA SER A 162 8.18 20.67 -10.72
C SER A 162 9.15 21.18 -11.79
N VAL A 163 9.14 20.56 -12.96
CA VAL A 163 9.98 20.95 -14.13
C VAL A 163 9.14 21.35 -15.35
N GLY A 164 7.85 21.64 -15.14
CA GLY A 164 6.95 22.08 -16.21
C GLY A 164 6.52 20.98 -17.18
N LEU A 165 6.74 19.71 -16.83
CA LEU A 165 6.26 18.56 -17.61
C LEU A 165 4.93 18.04 -17.06
N SER A 166 4.24 17.30 -17.90
CA SER A 166 2.98 16.62 -17.61
C SER A 166 3.05 15.13 -18.00
N GLU A 167 1.98 14.40 -17.75
CA GLU A 167 1.85 13.00 -18.20
C GLU A 167 1.94 12.83 -19.72
N GLN A 168 1.60 13.88 -20.49
CA GLN A 168 1.64 13.86 -21.95
C GLN A 168 3.06 13.97 -22.51
N ASP A 169 4.00 14.45 -21.71
CA ASP A 169 5.40 14.66 -22.10
C ASP A 169 6.27 13.41 -21.88
N VAL A 170 5.70 12.34 -21.35
CA VAL A 170 6.38 11.07 -21.02
C VAL A 170 5.57 9.88 -21.49
N THR A 171 6.20 8.71 -21.56
CA THR A 171 5.48 7.44 -21.77
C THR A 171 5.23 6.78 -20.44
N LEU A 172 3.98 6.80 -19.98
CA LEU A 172 3.59 6.15 -18.72
C LEU A 172 3.46 4.64 -18.89
N VAL A 173 4.10 3.88 -17.98
CA VAL A 173 4.12 2.41 -18.01
C VAL A 173 3.55 1.90 -16.68
N PRO A 174 2.27 1.48 -16.63
CA PRO A 174 1.73 0.83 -15.44
C PRO A 174 2.44 -0.49 -15.18
N LEU A 175 3.06 -0.63 -14.01
CA LEU A 175 3.73 -1.86 -13.57
C LEU A 175 3.44 -2.14 -12.09
N ALA A 176 3.49 -3.42 -11.72
CA ALA A 176 3.52 -3.80 -10.32
C ALA A 176 4.85 -3.38 -9.67
N ILE A 177 4.82 -3.01 -8.41
CA ILE A 177 5.97 -2.43 -7.70
C ILE A 177 7.17 -3.39 -7.65
N ASP A 178 6.89 -4.68 -7.52
CA ASP A 178 7.90 -5.76 -7.47
C ASP A 178 8.58 -6.02 -8.83
N GLU A 179 7.99 -5.57 -9.94
CA GLU A 179 8.54 -5.71 -11.29
C GLU A 179 9.46 -4.54 -11.69
N MET A 180 9.30 -3.36 -11.07
CA MET A 180 9.97 -2.13 -11.48
C MET A 180 11.50 -2.17 -11.42
N PRO A 181 12.13 -2.70 -10.35
CA PRO A 181 13.60 -2.76 -10.29
C PRO A 181 14.21 -3.60 -11.43
N ALA A 182 13.60 -4.75 -11.73
CA ALA A 182 14.05 -5.61 -12.82
C ALA A 182 13.82 -4.95 -14.20
N ALA A 183 12.67 -4.29 -14.38
CA ALA A 183 12.36 -3.57 -15.63
C ALA A 183 13.36 -2.42 -15.88
N LEU A 184 13.78 -1.70 -14.83
CA LEU A 184 14.79 -0.64 -14.91
C LEU A 184 16.16 -1.22 -15.27
N ALA A 185 16.60 -2.29 -14.61
CA ALA A 185 17.88 -2.93 -14.87
C ALA A 185 17.98 -3.45 -16.32
N GLN A 186 16.89 -4.03 -16.83
CA GLN A 186 16.79 -4.53 -18.20
C GLN A 186 16.62 -3.43 -19.27
N GLY A 187 16.47 -2.16 -18.88
CA GLY A 187 16.25 -1.04 -19.80
C GLY A 187 14.87 -1.05 -20.49
N ARG A 188 13.89 -1.77 -19.94
CA ARG A 188 12.51 -1.72 -20.43
C ARG A 188 11.83 -0.41 -20.08
N ILE A 189 12.27 0.25 -19.01
CA ILE A 189 11.86 1.59 -18.57
C ILE A 189 13.10 2.44 -18.30
N ASP A 190 12.93 3.76 -18.31
CA ASP A 190 14.01 4.73 -18.11
C ASP A 190 14.00 5.27 -16.66
N GLY A 191 12.87 5.14 -15.98
CA GLY A 191 12.69 5.47 -14.57
C GLY A 191 11.40 4.89 -14.02
N PHE A 192 11.22 4.99 -12.71
CA PHE A 192 9.98 4.61 -12.04
C PHE A 192 9.76 5.38 -10.75
N ALA A 193 8.50 5.60 -10.40
CA ALA A 193 8.11 6.11 -9.09
C ALA A 193 7.62 4.96 -8.20
N ALA A 194 8.15 4.85 -6.98
CA ALA A 194 7.79 3.80 -6.05
C ALA A 194 8.12 4.14 -4.59
N TRP A 195 7.48 3.42 -3.68
CA TRP A 195 7.83 3.36 -2.26
C TRP A 195 8.83 2.23 -1.98
N GLU A 196 9.39 2.22 -0.78
CA GLU A 196 10.30 1.15 -0.36
C GLU A 196 9.60 -0.23 -0.29
N PRO A 197 10.27 -1.32 -0.68
CA PRO A 197 11.71 -1.42 -0.91
C PRO A 197 12.19 -1.25 -2.36
N ALA A 198 11.31 -0.96 -3.33
CA ALA A 198 11.66 -0.97 -4.75
C ALA A 198 12.81 0.01 -5.12
N PRO A 199 12.85 1.26 -4.62
CA PRO A 199 13.98 2.16 -4.85
C PRO A 199 15.32 1.58 -4.35
N THR A 200 15.34 1.04 -3.13
CA THR A 200 16.57 0.44 -2.57
C THR A 200 17.04 -0.77 -3.37
N ILE A 201 16.14 -1.62 -3.84
CA ILE A 201 16.47 -2.78 -4.70
C ILE A 201 17.08 -2.29 -6.02
N ALA A 202 16.48 -1.28 -6.65
CA ALA A 202 16.99 -0.74 -7.92
C ALA A 202 18.39 -0.13 -7.77
N LEU A 203 18.64 0.65 -6.71
CA LEU A 203 19.94 1.26 -6.46
C LEU A 203 21.02 0.22 -6.13
N ALA A 204 20.63 -0.90 -5.51
CA ALA A 204 21.56 -2.00 -5.24
C ALA A 204 21.89 -2.82 -6.50
N SER A 205 20.93 -3.00 -7.41
CA SER A 205 21.09 -3.82 -8.61
C SER A 205 21.65 -3.05 -9.81
N LEU A 206 21.55 -1.72 -9.81
CA LEU A 206 21.98 -0.86 -10.92
C LEU A 206 22.79 0.33 -10.38
N PRO A 207 24.15 0.24 -10.34
CA PRO A 207 24.99 1.26 -9.69
C PRO A 207 24.88 2.67 -10.25
N GLN A 208 24.49 2.82 -11.52
CA GLN A 208 24.26 4.13 -12.15
C GLN A 208 22.87 4.72 -11.86
N ALA A 209 21.92 3.95 -11.33
CA ALA A 209 20.60 4.45 -10.98
C ALA A 209 20.68 5.51 -9.87
N ARG A 210 19.83 6.51 -9.97
CA ARG A 210 19.77 7.61 -8.98
C ARG A 210 18.33 7.93 -8.64
N ILE A 211 18.12 8.34 -7.39
CA ILE A 211 16.88 9.00 -7.00
C ILE A 211 16.96 10.44 -7.48
N VAL A 212 16.07 10.84 -8.37
CA VAL A 212 16.01 12.19 -8.96
C VAL A 212 14.95 13.08 -8.32
N PHE A 213 13.96 12.48 -7.61
CA PHE A 213 12.94 13.21 -6.88
C PHE A 213 12.45 12.38 -5.69
N ARG A 214 12.01 13.08 -4.62
CA ARG A 214 11.29 12.50 -3.49
C ARG A 214 10.05 13.33 -3.20
N GLY A 215 8.89 12.67 -3.15
CA GLY A 215 7.63 13.26 -2.72
C GLY A 215 7.25 12.77 -1.34
N PRO A 216 6.56 13.58 -0.52
CA PRO A 216 6.00 13.13 0.74
C PRO A 216 5.02 11.98 0.51
N SER A 217 4.96 11.06 1.46
CA SER A 217 4.05 9.92 1.39
C SER A 217 3.60 9.53 2.79
N SER A 218 2.30 9.34 2.94
CA SER A 218 1.70 8.91 4.19
C SER A 218 0.78 7.73 3.93
N ASP A 219 0.72 6.78 4.87
CA ASP A 219 -0.24 5.68 4.83
C ASP A 219 -1.12 5.73 6.08
N TYR A 220 -2.33 5.22 5.95
CA TYR A 220 -3.35 5.30 6.98
C TYR A 220 -4.05 3.95 7.19
N LEU A 221 -4.49 3.72 8.43
CA LEU A 221 -5.56 2.78 8.73
C LEU A 221 -6.88 3.48 8.43
N VAL A 222 -7.60 2.97 7.44
CA VAL A 222 -8.92 3.48 7.04
C VAL A 222 -9.97 2.42 7.38
N LEU A 223 -11.05 2.85 8.04
CA LEU A 223 -12.19 2.02 8.40
C LEU A 223 -13.43 2.50 7.65
N THR A 224 -14.34 1.61 7.29
CA THR A 224 -15.63 2.03 6.77
C THR A 224 -16.47 2.65 7.92
N ARG A 225 -17.23 3.72 7.64
CA ARG A 225 -18.11 4.34 8.65
C ARG A 225 -19.19 3.38 9.14
N ARG A 226 -19.63 2.48 8.27
CA ARG A 226 -20.60 1.45 8.63
C ARG A 226 -20.03 0.52 9.69
N PHE A 227 -18.80 0.04 9.52
CA PHE A 227 -18.12 -0.79 10.51
C PHE A 227 -17.97 -0.07 11.85
N VAL A 228 -17.47 1.17 11.84
CA VAL A 228 -17.31 1.98 13.06
C VAL A 228 -18.62 2.17 13.80
N LYS A 229 -19.73 2.41 13.07
CA LYS A 229 -21.07 2.59 13.66
C LYS A 229 -21.65 1.29 14.21
N ARG A 230 -21.52 0.17 13.50
CA ARG A 230 -22.09 -1.12 13.89
C ARG A 230 -21.28 -1.84 14.96
N HIS A 231 -19.96 -1.71 14.89
CA HIS A 231 -19.02 -2.46 15.70
C HIS A 231 -17.95 -1.55 16.34
N PRO A 232 -18.36 -0.55 17.13
CA PRO A 232 -17.45 0.47 17.65
C PRO A 232 -16.34 -0.11 18.53
N GLU A 233 -16.60 -1.20 19.26
CA GLU A 233 -15.58 -1.86 20.07
C GLU A 233 -14.52 -2.56 19.20
N ALA A 234 -14.93 -3.29 18.19
CA ALA A 234 -14.02 -3.94 17.24
C ALA A 234 -13.13 -2.89 16.54
N ALA A 235 -13.72 -1.77 16.10
CA ALA A 235 -12.99 -0.65 15.51
C ALA A 235 -11.92 -0.09 16.45
N ARG A 236 -12.22 0.09 17.74
CA ARG A 236 -11.23 0.56 18.75
C ARG A 236 -10.14 -0.46 19.00
N HIS A 237 -10.45 -1.76 18.98
CA HIS A 237 -9.42 -2.80 19.10
C HIS A 237 -8.47 -2.83 17.90
N LEU A 238 -8.94 -2.51 16.68
CA LEU A 238 -8.07 -2.31 15.52
C LEU A 238 -7.14 -1.11 15.69
N VAL A 239 -7.67 0.02 16.16
CA VAL A 239 -6.84 1.20 16.48
C VAL A 239 -5.80 0.88 17.56
N ALA A 240 -6.19 0.13 18.59
CA ALA A 240 -5.26 -0.32 19.62
C ALA A 240 -4.17 -1.26 19.07
N ALA A 241 -4.53 -2.13 18.13
CA ALA A 241 -3.57 -3.01 17.47
C ALA A 241 -2.55 -2.23 16.61
N LEU A 242 -2.98 -1.17 15.93
CA LEU A 242 -2.07 -0.26 15.23
C LEU A 242 -1.08 0.40 16.20
N ILE A 243 -1.56 0.92 17.33
CA ILE A 243 -0.69 1.52 18.36
C ILE A 243 0.29 0.47 18.88
N ARG A 244 -0.17 -0.75 19.20
CA ARG A 244 0.70 -1.85 19.63
C ARG A 244 1.77 -2.17 18.60
N ALA A 245 1.42 -2.27 17.33
CA ALA A 245 2.35 -2.58 16.26
C ALA A 245 3.49 -1.54 16.20
N LEU A 246 3.15 -0.25 16.20
CA LEU A 246 4.11 0.85 16.14
C LEU A 246 4.98 0.90 17.40
N GLU A 247 4.38 0.84 18.58
CA GLU A 247 5.09 0.90 19.85
C GLU A 247 6.01 -0.31 20.05
N TRP A 248 5.55 -1.51 19.72
CA TRP A 248 6.38 -2.71 19.83
C TRP A 248 7.63 -2.64 18.95
N MET A 249 7.49 -2.21 17.72
CA MET A 249 8.63 -2.03 16.82
C MET A 249 9.63 -0.99 17.33
N ARG A 250 9.16 0.05 18.01
CA ARG A 250 10.01 1.11 18.57
C ARG A 250 10.78 0.71 19.82
N GLN A 251 10.32 -0.28 20.57
CA GLN A 251 10.96 -0.66 21.83
C GLN A 251 12.40 -1.08 21.66
N ASN A 252 12.70 -1.85 20.63
CA ASN A 252 14.05 -2.34 20.38
C ASN A 252 14.24 -2.84 18.95
N ARG A 253 15.50 -3.00 18.55
CA ARG A 253 15.87 -3.48 17.22
C ARG A 253 15.37 -4.90 16.91
N LYS A 254 15.36 -5.80 17.90
CA LYS A 254 14.93 -7.19 17.70
C LYS A 254 13.45 -7.28 17.29
N ASN A 255 12.62 -6.39 17.83
CA ASN A 255 11.21 -6.32 17.46
C ASN A 255 11.04 -5.89 15.99
N ILE A 256 11.83 -4.90 15.55
CA ILE A 256 11.84 -4.50 14.13
C ILE A 256 12.32 -5.66 13.25
N GLU A 257 13.39 -6.38 13.64
CA GLU A 257 13.90 -7.53 12.90
C GLU A 257 12.85 -8.64 12.78
N SER A 258 12.07 -8.90 13.82
CA SER A 258 10.96 -9.86 13.80
C SER A 258 9.83 -9.41 12.87
N ALA A 259 9.38 -8.15 12.99
CA ALA A 259 8.35 -7.59 12.13
C ALA A 259 8.76 -7.63 10.65
N VAL A 260 10.01 -7.29 10.34
CA VAL A 260 10.57 -7.35 8.97
C VAL A 260 10.63 -8.79 8.48
N ARG A 261 11.06 -9.73 9.31
CA ARG A 261 11.11 -11.16 8.95
C ARG A 261 9.72 -11.70 8.58
N TRP A 262 8.71 -11.37 9.38
CA TRP A 262 7.32 -11.74 9.10
C TRP A 262 6.80 -11.07 7.83
N ALA A 263 7.06 -9.79 7.63
CA ALA A 263 6.67 -9.07 6.42
C ALA A 263 7.33 -9.66 5.16
N MET A 264 8.62 -10.02 5.23
CA MET A 264 9.32 -10.66 4.12
C MET A 264 8.76 -12.05 3.81
N HIS A 265 8.43 -12.83 4.85
CA HIS A 265 7.77 -14.13 4.70
C HIS A 265 6.40 -13.98 4.02
N ASP A 266 5.55 -13.08 4.54
CA ASP A 266 4.19 -12.84 4.03
C ASP A 266 4.24 -12.29 2.58
N GLY A 267 5.21 -11.39 2.29
CA GLY A 267 5.45 -10.87 0.95
C GLY A 267 5.88 -11.95 -0.05
N SER A 268 6.75 -12.87 0.38
CA SER A 268 7.18 -14.00 -0.46
C SER A 268 6.05 -15.00 -0.70
N ALA A 269 5.28 -15.32 0.33
CA ALA A 269 4.12 -16.18 0.21
C ALA A 269 3.04 -15.60 -0.74
N PHE A 270 2.88 -14.27 -0.71
CA PHE A 270 1.92 -13.57 -1.57
C PHE A 270 2.39 -13.46 -3.03
N SER A 271 3.65 -13.07 -3.25
CA SER A 271 4.19 -12.86 -4.61
C SER A 271 4.67 -14.13 -5.31
N GLY A 272 4.96 -15.18 -4.54
CA GLY A 272 5.63 -16.38 -5.04
C GLY A 272 7.13 -16.18 -5.32
N GLN A 273 7.72 -15.05 -4.87
CA GLN A 273 9.10 -14.68 -5.15
C GLN A 273 9.93 -14.64 -3.86
N ALA A 274 11.20 -15.04 -3.95
CA ALA A 274 12.14 -14.87 -2.86
C ALA A 274 12.40 -13.37 -2.59
N PRO A 275 12.68 -12.98 -1.31
CA PRO A 275 12.99 -11.60 -0.99
C PRO A 275 14.22 -11.11 -1.76
N ALA A 276 14.10 -9.93 -2.41
CA ALA A 276 15.20 -9.31 -3.15
C ALA A 276 16.23 -8.60 -2.24
N LEU A 277 15.90 -8.38 -0.97
CA LEU A 277 16.76 -7.75 0.03
C LEU A 277 17.16 -8.76 1.11
N THR A 278 18.36 -8.58 1.66
CA THR A 278 18.74 -9.24 2.91
C THR A 278 17.93 -8.68 4.08
N LEU A 279 17.81 -9.48 5.15
CA LEU A 279 17.14 -9.00 6.37
C LEU A 279 17.75 -7.70 6.91
N ALA A 280 19.07 -7.56 6.88
CA ALA A 280 19.77 -6.36 7.36
C ALA A 280 19.42 -5.10 6.54
N GLN A 281 19.33 -5.23 5.22
CA GLN A 281 18.90 -4.13 4.34
C GLN A 281 17.44 -3.74 4.62
N ALA A 282 16.54 -4.73 4.70
CA ALA A 282 15.14 -4.50 4.98
C ALA A 282 14.92 -3.85 6.37
N VAL A 283 15.66 -4.27 7.38
CA VAL A 283 15.65 -3.66 8.73
C VAL A 283 16.12 -2.19 8.69
N THR A 284 17.12 -1.88 7.87
CA THR A 284 17.62 -0.50 7.71
C THR A 284 16.52 0.41 7.14
N ILE A 285 15.80 -0.06 6.12
CA ILE A 285 14.66 0.64 5.54
C ILE A 285 13.56 0.81 6.60
N ALA A 286 13.16 -0.30 7.23
CA ALA A 286 12.10 -0.34 8.22
C ALA A 286 12.30 0.66 9.36
N ARG A 287 13.52 0.76 9.90
CA ARG A 287 13.85 1.72 10.95
C ARG A 287 13.62 3.16 10.51
N ARG A 288 14.03 3.52 9.31
CA ARG A 288 13.80 4.85 8.76
C ARG A 288 12.31 5.14 8.61
N GLU A 289 11.58 4.23 8.02
CA GLU A 289 10.15 4.41 7.74
C GLU A 289 9.28 4.51 9.02
N ILE A 290 9.68 3.87 10.13
CA ILE A 290 8.91 3.86 11.38
C ILE A 290 9.24 5.05 12.28
N ILE A 291 10.48 5.54 12.28
CA ILE A 291 10.92 6.62 13.19
C ILE A 291 10.11 7.90 12.95
N GLU A 292 9.75 8.18 11.72
CA GLU A 292 9.01 9.40 11.35
C GLU A 292 7.51 9.32 11.66
N VAL A 293 6.97 8.15 12.00
CA VAL A 293 5.56 8.02 12.41
C VAL A 293 5.41 8.49 13.85
N PRO A 294 4.48 9.41 14.17
CA PRO A 294 4.25 9.88 15.54
C PRO A 294 3.92 8.71 16.48
N ALA A 295 4.48 8.79 17.71
CA ALA A 295 4.28 7.72 18.70
C ALA A 295 2.84 7.60 19.18
N ALA A 296 2.11 8.71 19.24
CA ALA A 296 0.68 8.77 19.58
C ALA A 296 0.17 10.21 19.51
N PRO A 297 -1.11 10.42 19.29
CA PRO A 297 -2.02 9.62 18.50
C PRO A 297 -1.53 9.57 17.05
N ALA A 298 -1.81 8.49 16.37
CA ALA A 298 -1.25 8.23 15.05
C ALA A 298 -1.88 9.03 13.89
N ILE A 299 -2.82 9.90 14.15
CA ILE A 299 -3.30 10.89 13.16
C ILE A 299 -2.76 12.25 13.56
N PRO A 300 -2.02 12.96 12.68
CA PRO A 300 -1.59 14.31 12.96
C PRO A 300 -2.81 15.22 13.17
N ALA A 301 -2.86 15.92 14.30
CA ALA A 301 -3.80 17.02 14.45
C ALA A 301 -3.47 18.10 13.42
N ALA A 302 -4.48 18.83 12.97
CA ALA A 302 -4.27 20.01 12.16
C ALA A 302 -3.42 21.01 12.94
N ILE A 303 -2.27 21.40 12.39
CA ILE A 303 -1.40 22.43 12.98
C ILE A 303 -1.58 23.70 12.13
N GLY A 304 -2.40 24.61 12.59
CA GLY A 304 -2.74 25.83 11.85
C GLY A 304 -3.34 25.49 10.48
N ASP A 305 -2.82 26.12 9.41
CA ASP A 305 -3.28 25.89 8.03
C ASP A 305 -2.74 24.60 7.39
N ARG A 306 -1.91 23.83 8.11
CA ARG A 306 -1.30 22.59 7.61
C ARG A 306 -2.15 21.36 7.96
N GLN A 307 -3.24 21.21 7.27
CA GLN A 307 -4.08 20.01 7.41
C GLN A 307 -3.42 18.83 6.66
N PRO A 308 -3.41 17.61 7.25
CA PRO A 308 -2.96 16.42 6.57
C PRO A 308 -3.70 16.22 5.24
N LEU A 309 -3.00 15.84 4.19
CA LEU A 309 -3.51 15.60 2.84
C LEU A 309 -4.07 16.83 2.08
N LEU A 310 -4.20 18.02 2.68
CA LEU A 310 -4.76 19.20 2.00
C LEU A 310 -3.93 19.60 0.77
N GLY A 311 -2.61 19.62 0.91
CA GLY A 311 -1.71 19.97 -0.19
C GLY A 311 -1.86 19.01 -1.38
N GLU A 312 -1.95 17.71 -1.09
CA GLU A 312 -2.16 16.67 -2.09
C GLU A 312 -3.55 16.77 -2.74
N PHE A 313 -4.60 16.91 -1.93
CA PHE A 313 -5.96 17.13 -2.39
C PHE A 313 -6.04 18.30 -3.37
N ASN A 314 -5.51 19.47 -3.00
CA ASN A 314 -5.52 20.67 -3.85
C ASN A 314 -4.73 20.46 -5.15
N PHE A 315 -3.61 19.73 -5.08
CA PHE A 315 -2.81 19.42 -6.26
C PHE A 315 -3.59 18.49 -7.21
N LEU A 316 -4.17 17.41 -6.71
CA LEU A 316 -4.97 16.47 -7.50
C LEU A 316 -6.23 17.12 -8.09
N GLN A 317 -6.86 18.04 -7.34
CA GLN A 317 -8.02 18.79 -7.82
C GLN A 317 -7.64 19.70 -9.02
N ARG A 318 -6.51 20.42 -8.92
CA ARG A 318 -6.01 21.23 -10.04
C ARG A 318 -5.68 20.43 -11.27
N LEU A 319 -5.24 19.18 -11.12
CA LEU A 319 -4.97 18.27 -12.24
C LEU A 319 -6.22 17.56 -12.78
N GLY A 320 -7.40 17.81 -12.19
CA GLY A 320 -8.63 17.12 -12.60
C GLY A 320 -8.65 15.63 -12.28
N LYS A 321 -7.84 15.17 -11.31
CA LYS A 321 -7.74 13.76 -10.87
C LYS A 321 -8.80 13.37 -9.85
N LEU A 322 -9.56 14.33 -9.33
CA LEU A 322 -10.66 14.09 -8.40
C LEU A 322 -12.02 14.36 -9.08
N PRO A 323 -13.10 13.69 -8.66
CA PRO A 323 -14.45 14.02 -9.11
C PRO A 323 -14.77 15.49 -8.87
N ALA A 324 -15.46 16.14 -9.83
CA ALA A 324 -15.70 17.59 -9.82
C ALA A 324 -16.45 18.09 -8.58
N ASN A 325 -17.27 17.23 -7.94
CA ASN A 325 -18.03 17.55 -6.73
C ASN A 325 -17.30 17.19 -5.42
N THR A 326 -16.01 16.82 -5.48
CA THR A 326 -15.24 16.51 -4.29
C THR A 326 -14.84 17.77 -3.56
N SER A 327 -15.17 17.88 -2.26
CA SER A 327 -14.78 19.00 -1.41
C SER A 327 -13.80 18.57 -0.32
N TRP A 328 -12.94 19.51 0.05
CA TRP A 328 -12.00 19.29 1.15
C TRP A 328 -12.72 19.09 2.50
N GLU A 329 -13.81 19.81 2.75
CA GLU A 329 -14.59 19.72 3.97
C GLU A 329 -15.10 18.29 4.21
N ARG A 330 -15.55 17.63 3.14
CA ARG A 330 -15.98 16.23 3.22
C ARG A 330 -14.80 15.30 3.59
N LEU A 331 -13.65 15.50 2.98
CA LEU A 331 -12.46 14.70 3.27
C LEU A 331 -11.95 14.98 4.69
N ALA A 332 -11.97 16.24 5.13
CA ALA A 332 -11.56 16.62 6.48
C ALA A 332 -12.42 15.95 7.56
N MET A 333 -13.72 15.76 7.33
CA MET A 333 -14.62 15.03 8.22
C MET A 333 -14.33 13.53 8.29
N ALA A 334 -13.54 12.98 7.36
CA ALA A 334 -13.13 11.58 7.42
C ALA A 334 -12.08 11.30 8.51
N PHE A 335 -11.32 12.31 8.97
CA PHE A 335 -10.36 12.13 10.05
C PHE A 335 -11.09 11.85 11.37
N ALA A 336 -10.90 10.63 11.90
CA ALA A 336 -11.61 10.11 13.06
C ALA A 336 -10.71 10.06 14.30
N TYR A 337 -10.57 11.18 14.98
CA TYR A 337 -9.72 11.28 16.19
C TYR A 337 -10.31 10.57 17.40
N ASP A 338 -11.63 10.42 17.47
CA ASP A 338 -12.34 9.85 18.63
C ASP A 338 -11.86 8.44 18.98
N GLY A 339 -11.59 7.58 17.99
CA GLY A 339 -11.11 6.22 18.21
C GLY A 339 -9.77 6.19 18.95
N LEU A 340 -8.82 7.03 18.54
CA LEU A 340 -7.52 7.17 19.19
C LEU A 340 -7.65 7.74 20.60
N GLN A 341 -8.48 8.76 20.79
CA GLN A 341 -8.70 9.37 22.10
C GLN A 341 -9.31 8.38 23.07
N GLN A 342 -10.32 7.60 22.65
CA GLN A 342 -10.97 6.60 23.50
C GLN A 342 -10.04 5.45 23.85
N VAL A 343 -9.21 4.99 22.93
CA VAL A 343 -8.20 3.96 23.19
C VAL A 343 -7.17 4.46 24.20
N SER A 344 -6.69 5.69 24.01
CA SER A 344 -5.71 6.32 24.92
C SER A 344 -6.28 6.61 26.30
N ALA A 345 -7.56 6.94 26.42
CA ALA A 345 -8.25 7.19 27.67
C ALA A 345 -8.55 5.91 28.49
N ALA A 346 -8.55 4.73 27.83
CA ALA A 346 -8.87 3.46 28.49
C ALA A 346 -7.81 2.37 28.24
N PRO A 347 -6.54 2.58 28.62
CA PRO A 347 -5.44 1.69 28.29
C PRO A 347 -5.57 0.30 28.94
N ALA A 348 -6.23 0.18 30.08
CA ALA A 348 -6.52 -1.10 30.72
C ALA A 348 -7.47 -1.97 29.87
N ARG A 349 -8.44 -1.35 29.18
CA ARG A 349 -9.43 -2.02 28.34
C ARG A 349 -8.83 -2.45 26.98
N TYR A 350 -8.17 -1.53 26.29
CA TYR A 350 -7.70 -1.74 24.92
C TYR A 350 -6.26 -2.25 24.84
N ARG A 351 -5.50 -2.18 25.93
CA ARG A 351 -4.13 -2.72 26.07
C ARG A 351 -3.18 -2.28 24.94
N PRO A 352 -3.09 -0.98 24.57
CA PRO A 352 -2.27 -0.53 23.46
C PRO A 352 -0.76 -0.69 23.67
N TYR A 353 -0.32 -0.94 24.91
CA TYR A 353 1.08 -1.10 25.30
C TYR A 353 1.41 -2.49 25.87
N VAL A 354 0.54 -3.47 25.65
CA VAL A 354 0.76 -4.88 26.01
C VAL A 354 0.95 -5.65 24.72
N PHE A 355 2.03 -6.44 24.62
CA PHE A 355 2.46 -7.08 23.39
C PHE A 355 2.39 -8.60 23.49
N ASP A 356 1.67 -9.26 22.60
CA ASP A 356 1.51 -10.71 22.53
C ASP A 356 1.30 -11.09 21.06
N TYR A 357 2.41 -11.40 20.36
CA TYR A 357 2.42 -11.76 18.94
C TYR A 357 2.73 -13.24 18.76
N GLU A 358 2.06 -13.87 17.81
CA GLU A 358 2.41 -15.20 17.32
C GLU A 358 3.75 -15.15 16.56
N PRO A 359 4.59 -16.18 16.68
CA PRO A 359 5.87 -16.23 15.98
C PRO A 359 5.72 -16.37 14.46
#